data_2ef35933636d449a396f0af2e529b6f2
#
_entry.id   2ef35933636d449a396f0af2e529b6f2
#
_cell.length_a   1.000
_cell.length_b   1.000
_cell.length_c   1.000
_cell.angle_alpha   90.00
_cell.angle_beta   90.00
_cell.angle_gamma   90.00
#
_symmetry.space_group_name_H-M   'P 1'
#
loop_
_entity.id
_entity.type
_entity.pdbx_description
1 polymer ?
#
loop_
_entity_poly.entity_id
_entity_poly.type
_entity_poly.pdbx_seq_one_letter_code
_entity_poly.pdbx_strand_id
1 'polypeptide(L)'
;TSLGSLCSLDATAPSVTIKEKNSDTTIEKKIIENNNPVDSNSAGIGDTVNFKTTITVKDGDPKNYVLHDQMTGLDFDANTLEIKNGSTTLIKDTDYTLDTSPAAHEGVQCTFHVTFKNNVLHTNDVVTVTYSAKVAANATIEGSGNPNKTYLKYGNKTTSESETKTYVWKLNVHKYTVDSTTAESALAGAKFILYRGN
;
A
#
# COMPACT_ATOMS: atom_id res chain seq x y z
N THR A 1 -1.20 4.46 -27.15
CA THR A 1 -0.70 4.29 -28.52
C THR A 1 0.12 3.01 -28.58
N SER A 2 -0.30 2.02 -29.41
CA SER A 2 0.51 0.84 -29.64
C SER A 2 1.78 1.20 -30.40
N LEU A 3 2.87 0.50 -30.12
CA LEU A 3 4.10 0.60 -30.90
C LEU A 3 3.80 0.11 -32.31
N GLY A 4 4.17 0.91 -33.32
CA GLY A 4 4.01 0.53 -34.71
C GLY A 4 4.78 -0.73 -35.03
N SER A 5 4.13 -1.71 -35.65
CA SER A 5 4.76 -2.95 -36.14
C SER A 5 4.83 -2.92 -37.66
N LEU A 6 6.02 -3.16 -38.20
CA LEU A 6 6.19 -3.34 -39.65
C LEU A 6 5.95 -4.81 -39.97
N CYS A 7 5.04 -5.08 -40.90
CA CYS A 7 4.81 -6.42 -41.43
C CYS A 7 4.81 -6.41 -42.96
N SER A 8 5.23 -7.48 -43.57
CA SER A 8 5.19 -7.70 -45.00
C SER A 8 4.21 -8.81 -45.34
N LEU A 9 3.35 -8.58 -46.30
CA LEU A 9 2.42 -9.56 -46.86
C LEU A 9 2.75 -9.75 -48.35
N ASP A 10 2.79 -11.00 -48.80
CA ASP A 10 2.98 -11.35 -50.19
C ASP A 10 2.04 -12.50 -50.61
N ALA A 11 2.10 -12.90 -51.87
CA ALA A 11 1.22 -13.96 -52.40
C ALA A 11 1.44 -15.35 -51.76
N THR A 12 2.62 -15.56 -51.16
CA THR A 12 2.97 -16.82 -50.47
C THR A 12 2.69 -16.79 -48.97
N ALA A 13 2.55 -15.57 -48.37
CA ALA A 13 2.23 -15.34 -46.99
C ALA A 13 1.08 -14.31 -46.85
N PRO A 14 -0.17 -14.71 -47.22
CA PRO A 14 -1.30 -13.78 -47.33
C PRO A 14 -1.86 -13.29 -45.97
N SER A 15 -1.34 -13.80 -44.89
CA SER A 15 -1.75 -13.37 -43.55
C SER A 15 -0.56 -13.27 -42.59
N VAL A 16 -0.61 -12.32 -41.67
CA VAL A 16 0.37 -12.17 -40.60
C VAL A 16 -0.37 -11.94 -39.26
N THR A 17 0.11 -12.60 -38.21
CA THR A 17 -0.37 -12.38 -36.88
C THR A 17 0.64 -11.50 -36.14
N ILE A 18 0.23 -10.29 -35.78
CA ILE A 18 1.03 -9.37 -34.95
C ILE A 18 0.66 -9.61 -33.51
N LYS A 19 1.62 -10.03 -32.69
CA LYS A 19 1.46 -10.11 -31.23
C LYS A 19 2.08 -8.85 -30.62
N GLU A 20 1.24 -7.94 -30.17
CA GLU A 20 1.72 -6.80 -29.37
C GLU A 20 2.14 -7.28 -27.99
N LYS A 21 3.38 -6.98 -27.63
CA LYS A 21 3.88 -7.12 -26.25
C LYS A 21 3.78 -5.76 -25.56
N ASN A 22 2.59 -5.38 -25.17
CA ASN A 22 2.43 -4.27 -24.26
C ASN A 22 2.66 -4.78 -22.84
N SER A 23 3.63 -4.21 -22.13
CA SER A 23 3.78 -4.48 -20.70
C SER A 23 2.78 -3.64 -19.94
N ASP A 24 2.05 -4.26 -19.01
CA ASP A 24 1.08 -3.56 -18.18
C ASP A 24 1.78 -2.69 -17.13
N THR A 25 1.14 -1.58 -16.78
CA THR A 25 1.51 -0.77 -15.62
C THR A 25 1.42 -1.62 -14.36
N THR A 26 2.43 -1.50 -13.49
CA THR A 26 2.52 -2.28 -12.25
C THR A 26 2.53 -1.38 -11.03
N ILE A 27 2.13 -1.94 -9.90
CA ILE A 27 2.15 -1.29 -8.60
C ILE A 27 2.79 -2.22 -7.57
N GLU A 28 3.61 -1.66 -6.69
CA GLU A 28 4.23 -2.37 -5.58
C GLU A 28 4.17 -1.52 -4.32
N LYS A 29 3.66 -2.08 -3.23
CA LYS A 29 3.60 -1.46 -1.91
C LYS A 29 4.57 -2.13 -0.96
N LYS A 30 5.30 -1.33 -0.18
CA LYS A 30 6.20 -1.79 0.89
C LYS A 30 6.00 -0.93 2.15
N ILE A 31 6.29 -1.52 3.28
CA ILE A 31 6.58 -0.81 4.53
C ILE A 31 8.05 -0.42 4.51
N ILE A 32 8.37 0.78 4.98
CA ILE A 32 9.75 1.24 5.12
C ILE A 32 10.15 1.18 6.60
N GLU A 33 10.94 0.18 6.95
CA GLU A 33 11.42 -0.04 8.30
C GLU A 33 12.95 0.10 8.35
N ASN A 34 13.46 1.04 9.15
CA ASN A 34 14.89 1.35 9.21
C ASN A 34 15.53 1.58 7.82
N ASN A 35 14.84 2.31 6.95
CA ASN A 35 15.18 2.59 5.55
C ASN A 35 15.19 1.35 4.62
N ASN A 36 14.69 0.20 5.06
CA ASN A 36 14.58 -1.00 4.25
C ASN A 36 13.11 -1.27 3.86
N PRO A 37 12.82 -1.65 2.60
CA PRO A 37 11.50 -2.06 2.18
C PRO A 37 11.20 -3.48 2.64
N VAL A 38 10.06 -3.66 3.33
CA VAL A 38 9.57 -4.96 3.81
C VAL A 38 8.10 -5.14 3.48
N ASP A 39 7.62 -6.39 3.40
CA ASP A 39 6.21 -6.71 3.15
C ASP A 39 5.38 -6.72 4.44
N SER A 40 6.04 -6.92 5.57
CA SER A 40 5.40 -6.90 6.87
C SER A 40 6.34 -6.43 7.97
N ASN A 41 5.75 -5.87 9.02
CA ASN A 41 6.47 -5.48 10.23
C ASN A 41 5.66 -5.76 11.50
N SER A 42 6.25 -5.45 12.65
CA SER A 42 5.58 -5.46 13.95
C SER A 42 5.62 -4.06 14.56
N ALA A 43 4.49 -3.58 15.06
CA ALA A 43 4.37 -2.27 15.68
C ALA A 43 3.37 -2.29 16.84
N GLY A 44 3.51 -1.40 17.80
CA GLY A 44 2.57 -1.23 18.91
C GLY A 44 1.43 -0.28 18.55
N ILE A 45 0.32 -0.32 19.31
CA ILE A 45 -0.76 0.66 19.20
C ILE A 45 -0.18 2.08 19.34
N GLY A 46 -0.54 2.98 18.41
CA GLY A 46 -0.07 4.36 18.38
C GLY A 46 1.30 4.56 17.71
N ASP A 47 2.03 3.49 17.39
CA ASP A 47 3.28 3.59 16.64
C ASP A 47 3.02 4.05 15.21
N THR A 48 3.99 4.74 14.62
CA THR A 48 3.95 5.19 13.22
C THR A 48 4.58 4.15 12.31
N VAL A 49 3.88 3.81 11.25
CA VAL A 49 4.34 2.92 10.17
C VAL A 49 4.47 3.74 8.88
N ASN A 50 5.61 3.64 8.21
CA ASN A 50 5.87 4.35 6.96
C ASN A 50 5.66 3.42 5.77
N PHE A 51 4.95 3.92 4.76
CA PHE A 51 4.61 3.18 3.55
C PHE A 51 5.22 3.83 2.31
N LYS A 52 5.54 3.01 1.34
CA LYS A 52 5.94 3.43 0.00
C LYS A 52 5.23 2.58 -1.03
N THR A 53 4.51 3.22 -1.93
CA THR A 53 3.94 2.60 -3.12
C THR A 53 4.72 3.07 -4.34
N THR A 54 5.16 2.14 -5.19
CA THR A 54 5.85 2.43 -6.44
C THR A 54 4.96 2.03 -7.61
N ILE A 55 4.68 2.98 -8.50
CA ILE A 55 3.93 2.77 -9.74
C ILE A 55 4.93 2.83 -10.89
N THR A 56 4.97 1.77 -11.73
CA THR A 56 5.77 1.76 -12.95
C THR A 56 4.83 1.81 -14.15
N VAL A 57 4.80 2.96 -14.82
CA VAL A 57 3.91 3.22 -15.94
C VAL A 57 4.46 2.55 -17.21
N LYS A 58 3.68 1.69 -17.85
CA LYS A 58 4.10 0.91 -19.03
C LYS A 58 3.26 1.11 -20.26
N ASP A 59 1.95 1.24 -20.14
CA ASP A 59 1.09 1.45 -21.30
C ASP A 59 1.18 2.88 -21.82
N GLY A 60 1.26 3.02 -23.14
CA GLY A 60 1.44 4.30 -23.79
C GLY A 60 0.33 5.31 -23.50
N ASP A 61 0.71 6.47 -23.03
CA ASP A 61 -0.09 7.65 -22.79
C ASP A 61 -1.42 7.40 -22.05
N PRO A 62 -1.37 6.80 -20.87
CA PRO A 62 -2.56 6.43 -20.11
C PRO A 62 -3.21 7.67 -19.51
N LYS A 63 -4.52 7.60 -19.45
CA LYS A 63 -5.37 8.65 -18.90
C LYS A 63 -6.13 8.12 -17.70
N ASN A 64 -6.55 9.03 -16.83
CA ASN A 64 -7.40 8.71 -15.69
C ASN A 64 -6.78 7.71 -14.70
N TYR A 65 -5.55 7.95 -14.29
CA TYR A 65 -4.93 7.16 -13.21
C TYR A 65 -5.57 7.51 -11.86
N VAL A 66 -6.06 6.48 -11.18
CA VAL A 66 -6.56 6.58 -9.81
C VAL A 66 -5.89 5.51 -8.96
N LEU A 67 -5.12 5.94 -7.98
CA LEU A 67 -4.56 5.08 -6.94
C LEU A 67 -5.60 4.91 -5.83
N HIS A 68 -5.95 3.68 -5.54
CA HIS A 68 -6.81 3.29 -4.43
C HIS A 68 -5.97 2.69 -3.31
N ASP A 69 -6.25 3.10 -2.07
CA ASP A 69 -5.55 2.62 -0.89
C ASP A 69 -6.55 2.29 0.22
N GLN A 70 -6.42 1.11 0.82
CA GLN A 70 -7.32 0.61 1.83
C GLN A 70 -6.53 0.06 3.02
N MET A 71 -6.74 0.66 4.17
CA MET A 71 -6.12 0.26 5.43
C MET A 71 -7.15 -0.32 6.39
N THR A 72 -6.72 -1.28 7.18
CA THR A 72 -7.49 -1.80 8.32
C THR A 72 -6.60 -1.76 9.56
N GLY A 73 -7.13 -1.24 10.67
CA GLY A 73 -6.38 -1.11 11.92
C GLY A 73 -5.22 -0.10 11.86
N LEU A 74 -5.27 0.83 10.90
CA LEU A 74 -4.27 1.87 10.68
C LEU A 74 -4.99 3.19 10.40
N ASP A 75 -4.53 4.27 11.01
CA ASP A 75 -5.03 5.64 10.83
C ASP A 75 -4.08 6.42 9.91
N PHE A 76 -4.53 6.71 8.71
CA PHE A 76 -3.77 7.45 7.69
C PHE A 76 -3.50 8.90 8.11
N ASP A 77 -2.25 9.35 7.98
CA ASP A 77 -1.89 10.76 8.15
C ASP A 77 -1.71 11.43 6.77
N ALA A 78 -2.74 12.11 6.33
CA ALA A 78 -2.76 12.80 5.03
C ALA A 78 -1.71 13.91 4.90
N ASN A 79 -1.20 14.47 6.01
CA ASN A 79 -0.18 15.51 5.99
C ASN A 79 1.21 14.99 5.63
N THR A 80 1.39 13.67 5.70
CA THR A 80 2.67 13.02 5.40
C THR A 80 2.76 12.52 3.96
N LEU A 81 1.66 12.65 3.18
CA LEU A 81 1.63 12.19 1.80
C LEU A 81 2.56 13.03 0.93
N GLU A 82 3.53 12.37 0.30
CA GLU A 82 4.38 12.94 -0.72
C GLU A 82 4.35 12.05 -1.97
N ILE A 83 4.21 12.68 -3.14
CA ILE A 83 4.23 11.98 -4.42
C ILE A 83 5.34 12.54 -5.29
N LYS A 84 6.17 11.65 -5.84
CA LYS A 84 7.26 12.01 -6.76
C LYS A 84 7.15 11.23 -8.06
N ASN A 85 7.37 11.89 -9.18
CA ASN A 85 7.63 11.26 -10.47
C ASN A 85 9.13 11.37 -10.75
N GLY A 86 9.86 10.26 -10.63
CA GLY A 86 11.32 10.28 -10.58
C GLY A 86 11.82 11.16 -9.43
N SER A 87 12.54 12.22 -9.75
CA SER A 87 13.02 13.22 -8.77
C SER A 87 12.07 14.42 -8.56
N THR A 88 11.03 14.56 -9.37
CA THR A 88 10.12 15.71 -9.34
C THR A 88 8.98 15.47 -8.35
N THR A 89 8.82 16.33 -7.35
CA THR A 89 7.67 16.29 -6.44
C THR A 89 6.44 16.83 -7.14
N LEU A 90 5.35 16.04 -7.13
CA LEU A 90 4.05 16.44 -7.66
C LEU A 90 3.29 17.29 -6.63
N ILE A 91 2.56 18.28 -7.13
CA ILE A 91 1.87 19.28 -6.30
C ILE A 91 0.39 18.93 -6.21
N LYS A 92 -0.12 18.80 -4.97
CA LYS A 92 -1.54 18.60 -4.71
C LYS A 92 -2.38 19.72 -5.35
N ASP A 93 -3.53 19.37 -5.88
CA ASP A 93 -4.51 20.21 -6.59
C ASP A 93 -4.02 20.74 -7.96
N THR A 94 -2.72 20.69 -8.22
CA THR A 94 -2.10 21.00 -9.53
C THR A 94 -1.91 19.73 -10.36
N ASP A 95 -1.24 18.72 -9.82
CA ASP A 95 -0.86 17.49 -10.52
C ASP A 95 -1.77 16.30 -10.16
N TYR A 96 -2.30 16.31 -8.95
CA TYR A 96 -3.22 15.28 -8.45
C TYR A 96 -4.21 15.86 -7.44
N THR A 97 -5.31 15.14 -7.21
CA THR A 97 -6.22 15.38 -6.09
C THR A 97 -6.15 14.23 -5.10
N LEU A 98 -6.27 14.54 -3.81
CA LEU A 98 -6.34 13.57 -2.72
C LEU A 98 -7.75 13.60 -2.13
N ASP A 99 -8.44 12.46 -2.15
CA ASP A 99 -9.70 12.26 -1.44
C ASP A 99 -9.47 11.30 -0.26
N THR A 100 -9.78 11.76 0.95
CA THR A 100 -9.71 11.01 2.21
C THR A 100 -11.10 10.68 2.76
N SER A 101 -12.14 10.93 1.98
CA SER A 101 -13.50 10.61 2.36
C SER A 101 -13.69 9.09 2.40
N PRO A 102 -14.33 8.52 3.44
CA PRO A 102 -14.62 7.09 3.50
C PRO A 102 -15.75 6.67 2.55
N ALA A 103 -16.20 7.54 1.65
CA ALA A 103 -17.22 7.22 0.67
C ALA A 103 -16.74 6.13 -0.29
N ALA A 104 -17.63 5.21 -0.63
CA ALA A 104 -17.35 4.19 -1.64
C ALA A 104 -17.05 4.86 -2.99
N HIS A 105 -15.85 4.63 -3.52
CA HIS A 105 -15.48 5.03 -4.86
C HIS A 105 -15.58 3.80 -5.77
N GLU A 106 -16.45 3.87 -6.78
CA GLU A 106 -16.72 2.75 -7.69
C GLU A 106 -17.06 1.42 -6.98
N GLY A 107 -17.78 1.50 -5.85
CA GLY A 107 -18.19 0.33 -5.08
C GLY A 107 -17.12 -0.23 -4.12
N VAL A 108 -15.95 0.43 -4.01
CA VAL A 108 -14.88 0.03 -3.10
C VAL A 108 -14.70 1.06 -1.99
N GLN A 109 -14.65 0.59 -0.76
CA GLN A 109 -14.32 1.41 0.41
C GLN A 109 -12.80 1.62 0.44
N CYS A 110 -12.35 2.84 0.15
CA CYS A 110 -10.95 3.22 0.25
C CYS A 110 -10.70 4.07 1.50
N THR A 111 -9.50 3.98 2.07
CA THR A 111 -9.04 4.91 3.11
C THR A 111 -8.74 6.27 2.47
N PHE A 112 -8.09 6.22 1.30
CA PHE A 112 -7.92 7.39 0.45
C PHE A 112 -7.76 6.98 -1.01
N HIS A 113 -7.96 7.92 -1.91
CA HIS A 113 -7.51 7.81 -3.30
C HIS A 113 -6.77 9.05 -3.76
N VAL A 114 -5.85 8.79 -4.70
CA VAL A 114 -5.14 9.84 -5.43
C VAL A 114 -5.56 9.75 -6.89
N THR A 115 -6.18 10.81 -7.40
CA THR A 115 -6.50 10.95 -8.82
C THR A 115 -5.45 11.84 -9.48
N PHE A 116 -4.65 11.27 -10.35
CA PHE A 116 -3.67 12.02 -11.13
C PHE A 116 -4.37 12.77 -12.26
N LYS A 117 -4.00 14.03 -12.48
CA LYS A 117 -4.53 14.80 -13.60
C LYS A 117 -3.98 14.27 -14.93
N ASN A 118 -4.73 14.48 -15.99
CA ASN A 118 -4.30 14.07 -17.34
C ASN A 118 -2.96 14.72 -17.70
N ASN A 119 -2.13 13.97 -18.40
CA ASN A 119 -0.81 14.39 -18.88
C ASN A 119 0.25 14.62 -17.77
N VAL A 120 0.03 14.16 -16.55
CA VAL A 120 1.03 14.19 -15.46
C VAL A 120 1.92 12.94 -15.49
N LEU A 121 1.33 11.78 -15.82
CA LEU A 121 2.05 10.51 -15.89
C LEU A 121 2.20 10.07 -17.34
N HIS A 122 3.41 9.61 -17.69
CA HIS A 122 3.79 9.16 -19.03
C HIS A 122 4.40 7.77 -19.01
N THR A 123 4.45 7.13 -20.16
CA THR A 123 5.07 5.81 -20.31
C THR A 123 6.53 5.84 -19.83
N ASN A 124 6.91 4.84 -19.06
CA ASN A 124 8.19 4.65 -18.37
C ASN A 124 8.41 5.54 -17.14
N ASP A 125 7.43 6.33 -16.73
CA ASP A 125 7.51 7.00 -15.44
C ASP A 125 7.55 5.99 -14.29
N VAL A 126 8.33 6.33 -13.27
CA VAL A 126 8.37 5.64 -11.98
C VAL A 126 7.92 6.62 -10.91
N VAL A 127 6.69 6.41 -10.46
CA VAL A 127 6.07 7.28 -9.45
C VAL A 127 6.15 6.63 -8.09
N THR A 128 6.57 7.38 -7.09
CA THR A 128 6.58 6.95 -5.69
C THR A 128 5.58 7.76 -4.88
N VAL A 129 4.75 7.05 -4.13
CA VAL A 129 3.80 7.62 -3.17
C VAL A 129 4.23 7.17 -1.79
N THR A 130 4.65 8.11 -0.96
CA THR A 130 5.08 7.85 0.42
C THR A 130 4.14 8.53 1.40
N TYR A 131 3.88 7.88 2.51
CA TYR A 131 3.04 8.40 3.59
C TYR A 131 3.24 7.59 4.86
N SER A 132 2.69 8.06 5.96
CA SER A 132 2.64 7.32 7.21
C SER A 132 1.21 7.09 7.71
N ALA A 133 1.07 6.07 8.55
CA ALA A 133 -0.15 5.82 9.31
C ALA A 133 0.21 5.41 10.74
N LYS A 134 -0.67 5.70 11.69
CA LYS A 134 -0.55 5.20 13.07
C LYS A 134 -1.30 3.90 13.23
N VAL A 135 -0.74 2.98 14.01
CA VAL A 135 -1.47 1.78 14.42
C VAL A 135 -2.65 2.21 15.29
N ALA A 136 -3.86 1.95 14.82
CA ALA A 136 -5.10 2.41 15.43
C ALA A 136 -5.39 1.69 16.75
N ALA A 137 -6.16 2.33 17.64
CA ALA A 137 -6.57 1.71 18.91
C ALA A 137 -7.40 0.44 18.73
N ASN A 138 -8.08 0.29 17.60
CA ASN A 138 -8.89 -0.87 17.22
C ASN A 138 -8.14 -1.85 16.29
N ALA A 139 -6.83 -1.72 16.16
CA ALA A 139 -6.03 -2.64 15.37
C ALA A 139 -6.19 -4.08 15.86
N THR A 140 -6.17 -5.02 14.91
CA THR A 140 -6.18 -6.45 15.21
C THR A 140 -4.90 -6.82 15.95
N ILE A 141 -5.05 -7.33 17.17
CA ILE A 141 -3.96 -7.84 18.00
C ILE A 141 -3.84 -9.33 17.74
N GLU A 142 -2.64 -9.80 17.39
CA GLU A 142 -2.36 -11.18 17.00
C GLU A 142 -3.05 -11.59 15.68
N GLY A 143 -2.88 -12.83 15.25
CA GLY A 143 -3.60 -13.42 14.11
C GLY A 143 -3.17 -12.87 12.75
N SER A 144 -4.15 -12.44 11.94
CA SER A 144 -3.95 -12.08 10.52
C SER A 144 -3.20 -10.78 10.26
N GLY A 145 -2.94 -9.97 11.31
CA GLY A 145 -2.35 -8.63 11.18
C GLY A 145 -3.31 -7.59 10.62
N ASN A 146 -2.80 -6.38 10.42
CA ASN A 146 -3.51 -5.21 9.93
C ASN A 146 -3.05 -4.92 8.50
N PRO A 147 -3.86 -5.26 7.48
CA PRO A 147 -3.47 -5.09 6.10
C PRO A 147 -3.56 -3.63 5.64
N ASN A 148 -2.66 -3.29 4.72
CA ASN A 148 -2.72 -2.09 3.90
C ASN A 148 -2.56 -2.49 2.43
N LYS A 149 -3.62 -2.31 1.66
CA LYS A 149 -3.77 -2.77 0.28
C LYS A 149 -3.84 -1.60 -0.67
N THR A 150 -3.29 -1.79 -1.87
CA THR A 150 -3.36 -0.76 -2.91
C THR A 150 -3.49 -1.38 -4.29
N TYR A 151 -4.17 -0.68 -5.18
CA TYR A 151 -4.21 -0.97 -6.61
C TYR A 151 -4.38 0.33 -7.40
N LEU A 152 -4.09 0.29 -8.68
CA LEU A 152 -4.19 1.41 -9.59
C LEU A 152 -5.21 1.11 -10.68
N LYS A 153 -6.17 2.01 -10.90
CA LYS A 153 -7.02 2.03 -12.08
C LYS A 153 -6.46 3.01 -13.10
N TYR A 154 -6.49 2.64 -14.38
CA TYR A 154 -6.05 3.49 -15.48
C TYR A 154 -6.75 3.10 -16.78
N GLY A 155 -7.38 4.05 -17.44
CA GLY A 155 -8.24 3.76 -18.58
C GLY A 155 -9.29 2.70 -18.21
N ASN A 156 -9.32 1.59 -18.96
CA ASN A 156 -10.21 0.45 -18.71
C ASN A 156 -9.52 -0.72 -17.98
N LYS A 157 -8.33 -0.49 -17.43
CA LYS A 157 -7.51 -1.49 -16.77
C LYS A 157 -7.40 -1.25 -15.27
N THR A 158 -7.07 -2.32 -14.55
CA THR A 158 -6.74 -2.29 -13.13
C THR A 158 -5.52 -3.17 -12.90
N THR A 159 -4.56 -2.71 -12.10
CA THR A 159 -3.40 -3.53 -11.69
C THR A 159 -3.84 -4.64 -10.74
N SER A 160 -2.98 -5.63 -10.56
CA SER A 160 -3.08 -6.51 -9.40
C SER A 160 -2.96 -5.70 -8.11
N GLU A 161 -3.60 -6.17 -7.06
CA GLU A 161 -3.48 -5.60 -5.71
C GLU A 161 -2.10 -5.88 -5.14
N SER A 162 -1.52 -4.91 -4.43
CA SER A 162 -0.31 -5.07 -3.63
C SER A 162 -0.63 -4.80 -2.17
N GLU A 163 -0.21 -5.70 -1.27
CA GLU A 163 -0.56 -5.68 0.16
C GLU A 163 0.70 -5.71 1.03
N THR A 164 0.63 -5.01 2.15
CA THR A 164 1.54 -5.12 3.29
C THR A 164 0.78 -5.38 4.57
N LYS A 165 1.44 -5.95 5.61
CA LYS A 165 0.80 -6.23 6.89
C LYS A 165 1.60 -5.71 8.06
N THR A 166 0.92 -5.04 8.99
CA THR A 166 1.48 -4.65 10.29
C THR A 166 0.89 -5.54 11.38
N TYR A 167 1.74 -6.23 12.12
CA TYR A 167 1.35 -7.10 13.22
C TYR A 167 1.46 -6.39 14.55
N VAL A 168 0.44 -6.56 15.38
CA VAL A 168 0.40 -6.08 16.76
C VAL A 168 0.37 -7.30 17.68
N TRP A 169 1.26 -7.34 18.63
CA TRP A 169 1.39 -8.46 19.57
C TRP A 169 0.94 -8.07 20.96
N LYS A 170 0.38 -9.02 21.68
CA LYS A 170 -0.02 -8.88 23.06
C LYS A 170 0.93 -9.65 23.96
N LEU A 171 1.45 -9.00 24.99
CA LEU A 171 2.18 -9.65 26.05
C LEU A 171 1.19 -9.99 27.17
N ASN A 172 1.02 -11.27 27.46
CA ASN A 172 0.30 -11.74 28.62
C ASN A 172 1.29 -12.14 29.72
N VAL A 173 1.21 -11.48 30.89
CA VAL A 173 2.05 -11.80 32.03
C VAL A 173 1.17 -12.38 33.13
N HIS A 174 1.47 -13.63 33.52
CA HIS A 174 0.79 -14.32 34.63
C HIS A 174 1.77 -14.43 35.79
N LYS A 175 1.36 -13.96 36.97
CA LYS A 175 2.10 -14.18 38.21
C LYS A 175 1.22 -14.98 39.19
N TYR A 176 1.78 -16.05 39.71
CA TYR A 176 1.13 -16.93 40.67
C TYR A 176 2.04 -17.27 41.83
N THR A 177 1.47 -17.78 42.93
CA THR A 177 2.20 -18.22 44.11
C THR A 177 2.85 -19.55 43.88
N VAL A 178 4.07 -19.73 44.42
CA VAL A 178 4.86 -20.98 44.23
C VAL A 178 4.36 -22.16 45.05
N ASP A 179 3.51 -21.92 46.05
CA ASP A 179 3.11 -22.94 47.04
C ASP A 179 1.80 -23.70 46.73
N SER A 180 1.23 -23.48 45.56
CA SER A 180 0.00 -24.21 45.22
C SER A 180 0.33 -25.43 44.34
N THR A 181 0.19 -26.61 44.93
CA THR A 181 0.36 -27.87 44.21
C THR A 181 -0.87 -28.29 43.39
N THR A 182 -1.95 -27.50 43.39
CA THR A 182 -3.24 -27.92 42.81
C THR A 182 -4.04 -26.86 42.06
N ALA A 183 -3.73 -25.60 42.16
CA ALA A 183 -4.36 -24.54 41.34
C ALA A 183 -3.45 -23.31 41.29
N GLU A 184 -3.24 -22.76 40.09
CA GLU A 184 -2.57 -21.48 39.86
C GLU A 184 -3.42 -20.38 40.50
N SER A 185 -3.04 -19.88 41.68
CA SER A 185 -3.70 -18.74 42.31
C SER A 185 -3.04 -17.47 41.84
N ALA A 186 -3.75 -16.66 41.05
CA ALA A 186 -3.27 -15.37 40.59
C ALA A 186 -2.89 -14.49 41.78
N LEU A 187 -1.69 -13.91 41.79
CA LEU A 187 -1.20 -13.03 42.85
C LEU A 187 -1.85 -11.65 42.70
N ALA A 188 -2.83 -11.34 43.52
CA ALA A 188 -3.49 -10.03 43.53
C ALA A 188 -2.50 -8.92 43.90
N GLY A 189 -2.65 -7.75 43.28
CA GLY A 189 -1.84 -6.55 43.56
C GLY A 189 -0.42 -6.57 42.98
N ALA A 190 -0.04 -7.56 42.19
CA ALA A 190 1.25 -7.55 41.50
C ALA A 190 1.28 -6.41 40.48
N LYS A 191 2.35 -5.60 40.52
CA LYS A 191 2.59 -4.51 39.57
C LYS A 191 3.71 -4.93 38.63
N PHE A 192 3.52 -4.65 37.31
CA PHE A 192 4.50 -4.89 36.27
C PHE A 192 4.82 -3.59 35.56
N ILE A 193 6.05 -3.42 35.17
CA ILE A 193 6.49 -2.30 34.33
C ILE A 193 7.11 -2.93 33.09
N LEU A 194 6.55 -2.60 31.93
CA LEU A 194 7.11 -3.02 30.64
C LEU A 194 8.00 -1.90 30.11
N TYR A 195 9.25 -2.22 29.85
CA TYR A 195 10.17 -1.31 29.18
C TYR A 195 10.31 -1.72 27.71
N ARG A 196 10.23 -0.74 26.82
CA ARG A 196 10.59 -0.92 25.41
C ARG A 196 12.11 -0.80 25.34
N GLY A 197 12.81 -1.85 24.94
CA GLY A 197 14.23 -1.78 24.62
C GLY A 197 14.45 -0.91 23.36
N ASN A 198 15.58 -0.18 23.34
CA ASN A 198 16.02 0.56 22.16
C ASN A 198 16.68 -0.39 21.17
#